data_3e996a0b9473ce9aa097cd830ba5ef35
#
_entry.id   3e996a0b9473ce9aa097cd830ba5ef35
#
_cell.length_a   1.000
_cell.length_b   1.000
_cell.length_c   1.000
_cell.angle_alpha   90.00
_cell.angle_beta   90.00
_cell.angle_gamma   90.00
#
_symmetry.space_group_name_H-M   'P 1'
#
loop_
_entity.id
_entity.type
_entity.pdbx_description
1 polymer ?
#
loop_
_entity_poly.entity_id
_entity_poly.type
_entity_poly.pdbx_seq_one_letter_code
_entity_poly.pdbx_strand_id
1 'polypeptide(L)'
;MKSPAHRARSVARLAAVQALYQMEVADKGLNDILAEFEAHWIGQEVEGDQYKPAELTFFRAVVSGVQSDQLAIDRKLDQALSEGWPLRRVEALMRAILRAGLYELKSRADVPARVAIKEYVDIAGAFFAREESGMINAVLDSLAREARPSEFEDAR
;
A
#
# COMPACT_ATOMS: atom_id res chain seq x y z
N MET A 1 -4.13 0.34 21.58
CA MET A 1 -5.29 0.84 20.82
C MET A 1 -4.85 1.87 19.79
N LYS A 2 -5.29 1.69 18.55
CA LYS A 2 -4.94 2.62 17.48
C LYS A 2 -5.72 3.92 17.63
N SER A 3 -5.08 5.05 17.34
CA SER A 3 -5.74 6.34 17.34
C SER A 3 -6.76 6.43 16.19
N PRO A 4 -7.73 7.34 16.25
CA PRO A 4 -8.66 7.53 15.15
C PRO A 4 -7.96 7.87 13.83
N ALA A 5 -6.91 8.70 13.86
CA ALA A 5 -6.13 9.04 12.66
C ALA A 5 -5.43 7.81 12.09
N HIS A 6 -4.91 6.94 12.96
CA HIS A 6 -4.27 5.71 12.55
C HIS A 6 -5.27 4.77 11.89
N ARG A 7 -6.46 4.63 12.47
CA ARG A 7 -7.53 3.81 11.89
C ARG A 7 -7.97 4.33 10.53
N ALA A 8 -8.06 5.65 10.39
CA ALA A 8 -8.42 6.28 9.13
C ALA A 8 -7.41 5.94 8.04
N ARG A 9 -6.12 5.98 8.36
CA ARG A 9 -5.07 5.62 7.42
C ARG A 9 -5.08 4.12 7.09
N SER A 10 -5.37 3.26 8.07
CA SER A 10 -5.47 1.82 7.82
C SER A 10 -6.61 1.52 6.83
N VAL A 11 -7.76 2.18 6.99
CA VAL A 11 -8.88 2.05 6.05
C VAL A 11 -8.48 2.56 4.67
N ALA A 12 -7.80 3.69 4.60
CA ALA A 12 -7.35 4.27 3.33
C ALA A 12 -6.37 3.34 2.61
N ARG A 13 -5.46 2.69 3.35
CA ARG A 13 -4.51 1.74 2.75
C ARG A 13 -5.21 0.54 2.16
N LEU A 14 -6.16 -0.03 2.90
CA LEU A 14 -6.94 -1.16 2.38
C LEU A 14 -7.70 -0.76 1.12
N ALA A 15 -8.34 0.39 1.14
CA ALA A 15 -9.05 0.91 -0.03
C ALA A 15 -8.10 1.14 -1.20
N ALA A 16 -6.90 1.68 -0.95
CA ALA A 16 -5.91 1.89 -2.01
C ALA A 16 -5.48 0.57 -2.65
N VAL A 17 -5.24 -0.46 -1.85
CA VAL A 17 -4.90 -1.78 -2.37
C VAL A 17 -6.04 -2.32 -3.24
N GLN A 18 -7.28 -2.20 -2.79
CA GLN A 18 -8.43 -2.64 -3.55
C GLN A 18 -8.58 -1.86 -4.86
N ALA A 19 -8.34 -0.55 -4.82
CA ALA A 19 -8.41 0.30 -6.02
C ALA A 19 -7.34 -0.11 -7.03
N LEU A 20 -6.10 -0.30 -6.58
CA LEU A 20 -5.00 -0.72 -7.46
C LEU A 20 -5.30 -2.08 -8.08
N TYR A 21 -5.85 -2.99 -7.30
CA TYR A 21 -6.25 -4.30 -7.79
C TYR A 21 -7.29 -4.17 -8.89
N GLN A 22 -8.34 -3.37 -8.67
CA GLN A 22 -9.39 -3.18 -9.66
C GLN A 22 -8.90 -2.52 -10.93
N MET A 23 -7.96 -1.57 -10.79
CA MET A 23 -7.37 -0.92 -11.97
C MET A 23 -6.69 -1.93 -12.87
N GLU A 24 -5.98 -2.88 -12.30
CA GLU A 24 -5.28 -3.90 -13.07
C GLU A 24 -6.24 -4.95 -13.64
N VAL A 25 -7.10 -5.50 -12.78
CA VAL A 25 -7.95 -6.64 -13.16
C VAL A 25 -9.12 -6.23 -14.04
N ALA A 26 -9.71 -5.07 -13.77
CA ALA A 26 -10.85 -4.57 -14.53
C ALA A 26 -10.48 -3.52 -15.57
N ASP A 27 -9.19 -3.24 -15.71
CA ASP A 27 -8.67 -2.26 -16.68
C ASP A 27 -9.34 -0.89 -16.53
N LYS A 28 -9.45 -0.42 -15.29
CA LYS A 28 -10.04 0.89 -14.99
C LYS A 28 -8.97 1.97 -14.90
N GLY A 29 -9.28 3.14 -15.43
CA GLY A 29 -8.39 4.29 -15.35
C GLY A 29 -8.38 4.93 -13.97
N LEU A 30 -7.35 5.72 -13.71
CA LEU A 30 -7.16 6.39 -12.42
C LEU A 30 -8.35 7.26 -12.03
N ASN A 31 -8.79 8.13 -12.93
CA ASN A 31 -9.86 9.07 -12.59
C ASN A 31 -11.18 8.35 -12.28
N ASP A 32 -11.47 7.29 -13.02
CA ASP A 32 -12.68 6.51 -12.79
C ASP A 32 -12.65 5.81 -11.45
N ILE A 33 -11.50 5.21 -11.11
CA ILE A 33 -11.39 4.49 -9.85
C ILE A 33 -11.44 5.45 -8.65
N LEU A 34 -10.80 6.61 -8.76
CA LEU A 34 -10.85 7.61 -7.69
C LEU A 34 -12.28 8.10 -7.48
N ALA A 35 -13.00 8.36 -8.57
CA ALA A 35 -14.37 8.81 -8.48
C ALA A 35 -15.29 7.78 -7.83
N GLU A 36 -15.12 6.50 -8.18
CA GLU A 36 -15.92 5.42 -7.60
C GLU A 36 -15.69 5.30 -6.10
N PHE A 37 -14.44 5.32 -5.67
CA PHE A 37 -14.13 5.18 -4.25
C PHE A 37 -14.55 6.40 -3.45
N GLU A 38 -14.37 7.59 -4.02
CA GLU A 38 -14.80 8.83 -3.39
C GLU A 38 -16.32 8.86 -3.19
N ALA A 39 -17.07 8.44 -4.21
CA ALA A 39 -18.53 8.35 -4.12
C ALA A 39 -18.95 7.33 -3.05
N HIS A 40 -18.22 6.22 -2.94
CA HIS A 40 -18.47 5.21 -1.92
C HIS A 40 -18.28 5.79 -0.52
N TRP A 41 -17.20 6.55 -0.29
CA TRP A 41 -16.95 7.18 1.01
C TRP A 41 -18.04 8.19 1.36
N ILE A 42 -18.45 9.00 0.39
CA ILE A 42 -19.51 9.98 0.59
C ILE A 42 -20.84 9.26 0.90
N GLY A 43 -21.13 8.18 0.18
CA GLY A 43 -22.33 7.38 0.40
C GLY A 43 -22.35 6.65 1.73
N GLN A 44 -21.18 6.47 2.33
CA GLN A 44 -21.02 5.80 3.63
C GLN A 44 -20.95 6.82 4.76
N GLU A 45 -21.68 7.92 4.62
CA GLU A 45 -21.64 8.95 5.64
C GLU A 45 -22.18 8.43 6.95
N VAL A 46 -21.29 8.19 7.89
CA VAL A 46 -21.63 7.63 9.18
C VAL A 46 -21.21 8.61 10.25
N GLU A 47 -22.25 9.17 10.93
CA GLU A 47 -22.05 9.85 12.19
C GLU A 47 -20.91 10.86 12.30
N GLY A 48 -20.88 11.83 11.39
CA GLY A 48 -19.92 12.94 11.51
C GLY A 48 -18.47 12.54 11.54
N ASP A 49 -18.09 11.60 10.73
CA ASP A 49 -16.71 11.12 10.65
C ASP A 49 -15.79 12.23 10.13
N GLN A 50 -15.19 12.95 11.04
CA GLN A 50 -14.31 14.08 10.74
C GLN A 50 -12.97 13.63 10.11
N TYR A 51 -12.72 12.31 10.04
CA TYR A 51 -11.48 11.79 9.48
C TYR A 51 -11.57 11.50 7.99
N LYS A 52 -12.77 11.52 7.40
CA LYS A 52 -12.97 11.23 5.98
C LYS A 52 -12.10 12.05 5.03
N PRO A 53 -11.96 13.38 5.21
CA PRO A 53 -11.09 14.13 4.29
C PRO A 53 -9.65 13.66 4.33
N ALA A 54 -9.13 13.34 5.51
CA ALA A 54 -7.76 12.84 5.64
C ALA A 54 -7.61 11.45 5.01
N GLU A 55 -8.60 10.58 5.19
CA GLU A 55 -8.62 9.27 4.55
C GLU A 55 -8.58 9.39 3.04
N LEU A 56 -9.43 10.24 2.48
CA LEU A 56 -9.49 10.45 1.03
C LEU A 56 -8.19 11.01 0.48
N THR A 57 -7.60 11.97 1.19
CA THR A 57 -6.34 12.56 0.78
C THR A 57 -5.23 11.51 0.75
N PHE A 58 -5.14 10.70 1.81
CA PHE A 58 -4.13 9.64 1.88
C PHE A 58 -4.36 8.57 0.81
N PHE A 59 -5.60 8.13 0.66
CA PHE A 59 -6.00 7.16 -0.37
C PHE A 59 -5.59 7.65 -1.76
N ARG A 60 -5.94 8.88 -2.10
CA ARG A 60 -5.61 9.46 -3.41
C ARG A 60 -4.10 9.54 -3.63
N ALA A 61 -3.37 9.90 -2.59
CA ALA A 61 -1.92 10.00 -2.67
C ALA A 61 -1.30 8.65 -3.00
N VAL A 62 -1.75 7.59 -2.33
CA VAL A 62 -1.21 6.25 -2.56
C VAL A 62 -1.54 5.76 -3.98
N VAL A 63 -2.81 5.82 -4.37
CA VAL A 63 -3.23 5.31 -5.69
C VAL A 63 -2.58 6.10 -6.83
N SER A 64 -2.63 7.43 -6.73
CA SER A 64 -2.03 8.29 -7.76
C SER A 64 -0.52 8.17 -7.81
N GLY A 65 0.11 8.07 -6.64
CA GLY A 65 1.56 7.94 -6.54
C GLY A 65 2.07 6.63 -7.12
N VAL A 66 1.36 5.54 -6.86
CA VAL A 66 1.71 4.25 -7.46
C VAL A 66 1.57 4.33 -8.97
N GLN A 67 0.46 4.86 -9.44
CA GLN A 67 0.20 4.93 -10.87
C GLN A 67 1.24 5.79 -11.60
N SER A 68 1.60 6.93 -11.05
CA SER A 68 2.56 7.82 -11.69
C SER A 68 3.99 7.30 -11.67
N ASP A 69 4.34 6.45 -10.70
CA ASP A 69 5.70 5.93 -10.52
C ASP A 69 5.78 4.42 -10.72
N GLN A 70 4.78 3.84 -11.37
CA GLN A 70 4.65 2.37 -11.42
C GLN A 70 5.84 1.68 -12.07
N LEU A 71 6.40 2.24 -13.13
CA LEU A 71 7.54 1.59 -13.79
C LEU A 71 8.74 1.47 -12.84
N ALA A 72 9.05 2.53 -12.12
CA ALA A 72 10.15 2.51 -11.17
C ALA A 72 9.85 1.60 -9.98
N ILE A 73 8.61 1.64 -9.48
CA ILE A 73 8.17 0.79 -8.39
C ILE A 73 8.29 -0.69 -8.79
N ASP A 74 7.75 -1.04 -9.95
CA ASP A 74 7.77 -2.44 -10.43
C ASP A 74 9.20 -2.95 -10.66
N ARG A 75 10.09 -2.09 -11.14
CA ARG A 75 11.49 -2.46 -11.33
C ARG A 75 12.15 -2.81 -9.99
N LYS A 76 11.90 -1.99 -8.97
CA LYS A 76 12.44 -2.26 -7.64
C LYS A 76 11.86 -3.52 -7.03
N LEU A 77 10.55 -3.73 -7.18
CA LEU A 77 9.91 -4.93 -6.68
C LEU A 77 10.45 -6.18 -7.35
N ASP A 78 10.61 -6.12 -8.67
CA ASP A 78 11.12 -7.25 -9.43
C ASP A 78 12.54 -7.62 -9.01
N GLN A 79 13.38 -6.62 -8.72
CA GLN A 79 14.73 -6.85 -8.22
C GLN A 79 14.74 -7.49 -6.83
N ALA A 80 13.77 -7.14 -6.00
CA ALA A 80 13.70 -7.65 -4.63
C ALA A 80 13.06 -9.04 -4.54
N LEU A 81 12.31 -9.45 -5.54
CA LEU A 81 11.66 -10.75 -5.57
C LEU A 81 12.66 -11.85 -5.95
N SER A 82 12.40 -13.07 -5.50
CA SER A 82 13.28 -14.21 -5.78
C SER A 82 13.35 -14.52 -7.27
N GLU A 83 14.52 -15.02 -7.70
CA GLU A 83 14.66 -15.55 -9.04
C GLU A 83 13.62 -16.64 -9.27
N GLY A 84 13.04 -16.64 -10.46
CA GLY A 84 12.01 -17.60 -10.80
C GLY A 84 10.61 -17.19 -10.37
N TRP A 85 10.48 -16.11 -9.63
CA TRP A 85 9.17 -15.60 -9.22
C TRP A 85 9.07 -14.10 -9.51
N PRO A 86 9.13 -13.73 -10.80
CA PRO A 86 9.08 -12.31 -11.17
C PRO A 86 7.74 -11.68 -10.82
N LEU A 87 7.73 -10.37 -10.69
CA LEU A 87 6.54 -9.61 -10.29
C LEU A 87 5.31 -9.96 -11.15
N ARG A 88 5.49 -10.18 -12.44
CA ARG A 88 4.38 -10.52 -13.34
C ARG A 88 3.68 -11.84 -13.00
N ARG A 89 4.37 -12.72 -12.26
CA ARG A 89 3.80 -14.01 -11.83
C ARG A 89 3.20 -13.95 -10.43
N VAL A 90 3.47 -12.86 -9.73
CA VAL A 90 2.88 -12.65 -8.41
C VAL A 90 1.40 -12.32 -8.63
N GLU A 91 0.56 -12.89 -7.78
CA GLU A 91 -0.87 -12.65 -7.87
C GLU A 91 -1.21 -11.16 -7.82
N ALA A 92 -2.22 -10.74 -8.59
CA ALA A 92 -2.54 -9.31 -8.76
C ALA A 92 -2.79 -8.58 -7.43
N LEU A 93 -3.44 -9.22 -6.47
CA LEU A 93 -3.69 -8.58 -5.19
C LEU A 93 -2.38 -8.40 -4.39
N MET A 94 -1.49 -9.37 -4.45
CA MET A 94 -0.17 -9.25 -3.83
C MET A 94 0.65 -8.15 -4.49
N ARG A 95 0.56 -8.02 -5.82
CA ARG A 95 1.23 -6.92 -6.52
C ARG A 95 0.72 -5.57 -6.03
N ALA A 96 -0.60 -5.44 -5.87
CA ALA A 96 -1.20 -4.20 -5.38
C ALA A 96 -0.67 -3.85 -3.98
N ILE A 97 -0.58 -4.85 -3.10
CA ILE A 97 -0.06 -4.66 -1.74
C ILE A 97 1.42 -4.20 -1.80
N LEU A 98 2.22 -4.88 -2.59
CA LEU A 98 3.64 -4.54 -2.72
C LEU A 98 3.85 -3.15 -3.31
N ARG A 99 3.08 -2.81 -4.34
CA ARG A 99 3.17 -1.49 -4.98
C ARG A 99 2.82 -0.37 -4.00
N ALA A 100 1.73 -0.52 -3.27
CA ALA A 100 1.32 0.48 -2.29
C ALA A 100 2.33 0.60 -1.16
N GLY A 101 2.83 -0.52 -0.67
CA GLY A 101 3.83 -0.54 0.39
C GLY A 101 5.12 0.15 -0.02
N LEU A 102 5.64 -0.16 -1.20
CA LEU A 102 6.86 0.48 -1.67
C LEU A 102 6.65 1.97 -1.91
N TYR A 103 5.48 2.36 -2.43
CA TYR A 103 5.18 3.78 -2.59
C TYR A 103 5.35 4.52 -1.26
N GLU A 104 4.77 4.00 -0.17
CA GLU A 104 4.88 4.66 1.12
C GLU A 104 6.33 4.73 1.61
N LEU A 105 7.08 3.65 1.42
CA LEU A 105 8.49 3.62 1.84
C LEU A 105 9.33 4.64 1.08
N LYS A 106 9.06 4.85 -0.18
CA LYS A 106 9.81 5.79 -1.01
C LYS A 106 9.36 7.24 -0.85
N SER A 107 8.06 7.46 -0.69
CA SER A 107 7.48 8.79 -0.89
C SER A 107 6.78 9.38 0.33
N ARG A 108 6.57 8.61 1.39
CA ARG A 108 5.88 9.10 2.57
C ARG A 108 6.81 9.06 3.79
N ALA A 109 7.72 10.02 3.84
CA ALA A 109 8.68 10.12 4.95
C ALA A 109 8.01 10.36 6.30
N ASP A 110 6.78 10.86 6.29
CA ASP A 110 5.99 11.07 7.51
C ASP A 110 5.51 9.77 8.14
N VAL A 111 5.58 8.64 7.41
CA VAL A 111 5.20 7.32 7.94
C VAL A 111 6.47 6.55 8.25
N PRO A 112 6.67 6.12 9.51
CA PRO A 112 7.83 5.26 9.81
C PRO A 112 7.80 3.97 9.00
N ALA A 113 8.96 3.51 8.56
CA ALA A 113 9.05 2.33 7.71
C ALA A 113 8.41 1.10 8.36
N ARG A 114 8.65 0.89 9.64
CA ARG A 114 8.09 -0.27 10.36
C ARG A 114 6.56 -0.24 10.42
N VAL A 115 5.98 0.96 10.50
CA VAL A 115 4.53 1.13 10.48
C VAL A 115 3.98 0.75 9.11
N ALA A 116 4.59 1.26 8.04
CA ALA A 116 4.15 0.94 6.68
C ALA A 116 4.21 -0.57 6.43
N ILE A 117 5.35 -1.20 6.76
CA ILE A 117 5.52 -2.64 6.58
C ILE A 117 4.42 -3.41 7.31
N LYS A 118 4.23 -3.11 8.60
CA LYS A 118 3.22 -3.81 9.40
C LYS A 118 1.82 -3.69 8.81
N GLU A 119 1.47 -2.49 8.35
CA GLU A 119 0.14 -2.24 7.79
C GLU A 119 -0.12 -3.09 6.55
N TYR A 120 0.86 -3.17 5.65
CA TYR A 120 0.68 -3.96 4.43
C TYR A 120 0.80 -5.46 4.67
N VAL A 121 1.60 -5.87 5.64
CA VAL A 121 1.63 -7.29 6.06
C VAL A 121 0.29 -7.68 6.69
N ASP A 122 -0.32 -6.82 7.48
CA ASP A 122 -1.64 -7.07 8.07
C ASP A 122 -2.72 -7.19 6.98
N ILE A 123 -2.66 -6.34 5.96
CA ILE A 123 -3.57 -6.45 4.82
C ILE A 123 -3.38 -7.81 4.12
N ALA A 124 -2.13 -8.19 3.87
CA ALA A 124 -1.83 -9.47 3.25
C ALA A 124 -2.38 -10.64 4.08
N GLY A 125 -2.24 -10.56 5.39
CA GLY A 125 -2.73 -11.60 6.30
C GLY A 125 -4.24 -11.77 6.28
N ALA A 126 -4.99 -10.75 5.86
CA ALA A 126 -6.44 -10.84 5.74
C ALA A 126 -6.88 -11.64 4.50
N PHE A 127 -6.02 -11.74 3.49
CA PHE A 127 -6.37 -12.37 2.21
C PHE A 127 -5.55 -13.62 1.88
N PHE A 128 -4.39 -13.77 2.47
CA PHE A 128 -3.43 -14.82 2.12
C PHE A 128 -2.96 -15.59 3.34
N ALA A 129 -2.33 -16.73 3.09
CA ALA A 129 -1.75 -17.55 4.14
C ALA A 129 -0.43 -16.93 4.65
N ARG A 130 0.09 -17.53 5.71
CA ARG A 130 1.30 -17.04 6.38
C ARG A 130 2.51 -16.93 5.45
N GLU A 131 2.66 -17.86 4.50
CA GLU A 131 3.78 -17.84 3.58
C GLU A 131 3.78 -16.59 2.71
N GLU A 132 2.62 -16.24 2.17
CA GLU A 132 2.49 -15.07 1.30
C GLU A 132 2.69 -13.78 2.08
N SER A 133 2.10 -13.67 3.27
CA SER A 133 2.31 -12.47 4.09
C SER A 133 3.77 -12.38 4.57
N GLY A 134 4.42 -13.52 4.80
CA GLY A 134 5.84 -13.56 5.12
C GLY A 134 6.70 -13.07 3.97
N MET A 135 6.36 -13.41 2.75
CA MET A 135 7.05 -12.94 1.57
C MET A 135 6.89 -11.42 1.41
N ILE A 136 5.67 -10.93 1.61
CA ILE A 136 5.41 -9.46 1.59
C ILE A 136 6.30 -8.77 2.61
N ASN A 137 6.35 -9.30 3.84
CA ASN A 137 7.17 -8.73 4.89
C ASN A 137 8.65 -8.70 4.50
N ALA A 138 9.17 -9.80 3.98
CA ALA A 138 10.58 -9.89 3.59
C ALA A 138 10.94 -8.91 2.47
N VAL A 139 10.10 -8.80 1.46
CA VAL A 139 10.33 -7.90 0.34
C VAL A 139 10.28 -6.44 0.80
N LEU A 140 9.25 -6.07 1.55
CA LEU A 140 9.12 -4.69 2.01
C LEU A 140 10.22 -4.32 3.01
N ASP A 141 10.63 -5.23 3.89
CA ASP A 141 11.72 -4.98 4.82
C ASP A 141 13.02 -4.71 4.07
N SER A 142 13.33 -5.54 3.09
CA SER A 142 14.54 -5.38 2.26
C SER A 142 14.54 -4.02 1.57
N LEU A 143 13.42 -3.64 0.96
CA LEU A 143 13.29 -2.37 0.26
C LEU A 143 13.33 -1.17 1.22
N ALA A 144 12.78 -1.34 2.42
CA ALA A 144 12.80 -0.29 3.44
C ALA A 144 14.23 0.00 3.91
N ARG A 145 15.03 -1.04 4.09
CA ARG A 145 16.44 -0.87 4.50
C ARG A 145 17.24 -0.14 3.43
N GLU A 146 16.92 -0.35 2.18
CA GLU A 146 17.54 0.36 1.07
C GLU A 146 17.06 1.82 0.99
N ALA A 147 15.75 2.04 1.14
CA ALA A 147 15.16 3.38 1.00
C ALA A 147 15.38 4.27 2.22
N ARG A 148 15.45 3.67 3.40
CA ARG A 148 15.53 4.40 4.68
C ARG A 148 16.52 3.75 5.64
N PRO A 149 17.80 3.70 5.24
CA PRO A 149 18.79 3.00 6.07
C PRO A 149 18.89 3.53 7.48
N SER A 150 18.70 4.83 7.69
CA SER A 150 18.81 5.42 9.03
C SER A 150 17.76 4.90 10.01
N GLU A 151 16.61 4.45 9.54
CA GLU A 151 15.58 3.91 10.41
C GLU A 151 15.89 2.48 10.89
N PHE A 152 16.89 1.85 10.30
CA PHE A 152 17.28 0.48 10.64
C PHE A 152 18.66 0.38 11.28
N GLU A 153 19.28 1.51 11.57
CA GLU A 153 20.55 1.50 12.28
C GLU A 153 20.31 1.15 13.74
N ASP A 154 21.16 0.26 14.26
CA ASP A 154 21.08 -0.09 15.67
C ASP A 154 21.45 1.11 16.54
N ALA A 155 20.68 1.35 17.58
CA ALA A 155 21.03 2.34 18.59
C ALA A 155 22.21 1.78 19.39
N ARG A 156 23.38 2.33 19.20
CA ARG A 156 24.58 1.93 19.90
C ARG A 156 25.02 2.94 20.90
#